data_2f499c59350802c81476415d2d137bfc
#
_entry.id   2f499c59350802c81476415d2d137bfc
#
_cell.length_a   1.000
_cell.length_b   1.000
_cell.length_c   1.000
_cell.angle_alpha   90.00
_cell.angle_beta   90.00
_cell.angle_gamma   90.00
#
_symmetry.space_group_name_H-M   'P 1'
#
loop_
_entity.id
_entity.type
_entity.pdbx_description
1 polymer ?
#
loop_
_entity_poly.entity_id
_entity_poly.type
_entity_poly.pdbx_seq_one_letter_code
_entity_poly.pdbx_strand_id
1 'polypeptide(L)'
;FPTRRSSDLKDKGGITYSGANIIWEGHAINSQYLLRCDRIIQTDEDLALVQQMIDNAPVVDGKKVDPFAAFGTPQKGDLLYKDINQDGIIDMDDREIVSDGPNPKFQFGLNLNASYKGIDFAMLLQGQAGAKIYWQNDLANTPSVRHGYQLNKEVADGRWYEGRTDATYPRLLEYQDQRNK
;
A
#
# COMPACT_ATOMS: atom_id res chain seq x y z
N PHE A 1 5.24 -29.23 0.94
CA PHE A 1 4.12 -28.38 0.54
C PHE A 1 3.94 -28.48 -0.96
N PRO A 2 2.72 -28.68 -1.47
CA PRO A 2 2.49 -28.67 -2.90
C PRO A 2 2.73 -27.24 -3.41
N THR A 3 3.87 -27.04 -4.04
CA THR A 3 4.11 -25.84 -4.82
C THR A 3 3.10 -25.83 -5.97
N ARG A 4 2.18 -24.88 -6.00
CA ARG A 4 1.31 -24.68 -7.17
C ARG A 4 2.21 -24.53 -8.41
N ARG A 5 2.01 -25.41 -9.38
CA ARG A 5 2.76 -25.35 -10.62
C ARG A 5 2.31 -24.12 -11.44
N SER A 6 3.24 -23.54 -12.17
CA SER A 6 2.97 -22.47 -13.14
C SER A 6 1.79 -22.77 -14.09
N SER A 7 1.54 -24.07 -14.39
CA SER A 7 0.39 -24.53 -15.16
C SER A 7 -0.97 -24.19 -14.52
N ASP A 8 -1.05 -24.24 -13.18
CA ASP A 8 -2.31 -23.98 -12.45
C ASP A 8 -2.72 -22.49 -12.51
N LEU A 9 -1.76 -21.63 -12.79
CA LEU A 9 -1.97 -20.19 -12.95
C LEU A 9 -2.43 -19.83 -14.36
N LYS A 10 -1.98 -20.58 -15.39
CA LYS A 10 -2.39 -20.38 -16.78
C LYS A 10 -3.88 -20.60 -17.00
N ASP A 11 -4.44 -21.62 -16.34
CA ASP A 11 -5.86 -21.96 -16.43
C ASP A 11 -6.80 -20.89 -15.82
N LYS A 12 -6.23 -19.95 -15.02
CA LYS A 12 -6.96 -18.86 -14.38
C LYS A 12 -6.55 -17.47 -14.88
N GLY A 13 -6.00 -17.37 -16.08
CA GLY A 13 -5.50 -16.10 -16.62
C GLY A 13 -4.17 -15.66 -16.00
N GLY A 14 -3.46 -16.56 -15.30
CA GLY A 14 -2.12 -16.27 -14.75
C GLY A 14 -2.08 -15.43 -13.48
N ILE A 15 -3.21 -14.94 -12.98
CA ILE A 15 -3.27 -14.05 -11.83
C ILE A 15 -4.21 -14.61 -10.75
N THR A 16 -3.73 -14.68 -9.52
CA THR A 16 -4.55 -15.03 -8.34
C THR A 16 -4.40 -13.94 -7.27
N TYR A 17 -5.53 -13.41 -6.82
CA TYR A 17 -5.58 -12.38 -5.77
C TYR A 17 -5.85 -13.03 -4.40
N SER A 18 -5.19 -12.50 -3.37
CA SER A 18 -5.45 -12.83 -1.97
C SER A 18 -5.31 -11.55 -1.13
N GLY A 19 -6.39 -10.79 -1.04
CA GLY A 19 -6.38 -9.46 -0.41
C GLY A 19 -5.44 -8.49 -1.14
N ALA A 20 -4.47 -7.95 -0.41
CA ALA A 20 -3.43 -7.08 -0.96
C ALA A 20 -2.31 -7.82 -1.70
N ASN A 21 -2.32 -9.16 -1.69
CA ASN A 21 -1.29 -9.97 -2.29
C ASN A 21 -1.74 -10.55 -3.62
N ILE A 22 -0.78 -10.78 -4.51
CA ILE A 22 -1.00 -11.35 -5.83
C ILE A 22 -0.01 -12.48 -6.09
N ILE A 23 -0.46 -13.50 -6.80
CA ILE A 23 0.40 -14.51 -7.41
C ILE A 23 0.26 -14.32 -8.92
N TRP A 24 1.33 -13.89 -9.54
CA TRP A 24 1.38 -13.61 -10.97
C TRP A 24 2.66 -14.20 -11.57
N GLU A 25 2.53 -14.83 -12.76
CA GLU A 25 3.67 -15.42 -13.45
C GLU A 25 4.74 -14.36 -13.75
N GLY A 26 6.00 -14.67 -13.44
CA GLY A 26 7.12 -13.73 -13.57
C GLY A 26 7.38 -12.83 -12.36
N HIS A 27 6.54 -12.88 -11.34
CA HIS A 27 6.69 -12.11 -10.11
C HIS A 27 6.88 -12.99 -8.88
N ALA A 28 7.36 -12.40 -7.79
CA ALA A 28 7.54 -13.13 -6.54
C ALA A 28 6.17 -13.58 -5.98
N ILE A 29 6.15 -14.75 -5.36
CA ILE A 29 4.94 -15.27 -4.73
C ILE A 29 4.52 -14.36 -3.57
N ASN A 30 3.23 -13.99 -3.52
CA ASN A 30 2.66 -13.04 -2.57
C ASN A 30 3.22 -11.62 -2.70
N SER A 31 3.57 -11.21 -3.92
CA SER A 31 3.83 -9.79 -4.21
C SER A 31 2.64 -8.93 -3.80
N GLN A 32 2.93 -7.75 -3.29
CA GLN A 32 1.89 -6.81 -2.86
C GLN A 32 1.43 -5.97 -4.05
N TYR A 33 0.12 -6.01 -4.33
CA TYR A 33 -0.52 -5.37 -5.48
C TYR A 33 -1.53 -4.35 -4.97
N LEU A 34 -1.12 -3.09 -4.94
CA LEU A 34 -1.81 -2.01 -4.26
C LEU A 34 -1.88 -0.76 -5.12
N LEU A 35 -2.82 0.11 -4.82
CA LEU A 35 -2.83 1.48 -5.33
C LEU A 35 -1.63 2.25 -4.79
N ARG A 36 -1.01 3.05 -5.64
CA ARG A 36 0.07 3.94 -5.24
C ARG A 36 -0.48 5.33 -4.95
N CYS A 37 -0.26 5.80 -3.73
CA CYS A 37 -0.50 7.19 -3.40
C CYS A 37 0.51 8.08 -4.14
N ASP A 38 0.03 9.12 -4.81
CA ASP A 38 0.87 10.17 -5.38
C ASP A 38 1.22 11.19 -4.29
N ARG A 39 0.23 11.73 -3.63
CA ARG A 39 0.38 12.75 -2.59
C ARG A 39 -0.81 12.85 -1.65
N ILE A 40 -0.65 13.57 -0.56
CA ILE A 40 -1.74 14.11 0.24
C ILE A 40 -2.11 15.48 -0.35
N ILE A 41 -3.37 15.73 -0.59
CA ILE A 41 -3.86 17.02 -1.07
C ILE A 41 -3.80 18.02 0.09
N GLN A 42 -2.82 18.91 0.10
CA GLN A 42 -2.61 19.83 1.22
C GLN A 42 -2.85 21.29 0.83
N THR A 43 -2.64 21.63 -0.43
CA THR A 43 -2.71 22.98 -0.95
C THR A 43 -3.85 23.17 -1.96
N ASP A 44 -4.11 24.42 -2.35
CA ASP A 44 -5.08 24.71 -3.41
C ASP A 44 -4.55 24.27 -4.79
N GLU A 45 -3.24 24.27 -4.98
CA GLU A 45 -2.60 23.76 -6.18
C GLU A 45 -2.81 22.25 -6.32
N ASP A 46 -2.71 21.49 -5.22
CA ASP A 46 -3.02 20.04 -5.23
C ASP A 46 -4.50 19.80 -5.56
N LEU A 47 -5.40 20.62 -5.00
CA LEU A 47 -6.82 20.52 -5.29
C LEU A 47 -7.14 20.87 -6.75
N ALA A 48 -6.39 21.79 -7.36
CA ALA A 48 -6.52 22.11 -8.77
C ALA A 48 -6.17 20.92 -9.68
N LEU A 49 -5.25 20.01 -9.26
CA LEU A 49 -4.98 18.77 -9.99
C LEU A 49 -6.20 17.85 -10.01
N VAL A 50 -6.90 17.72 -8.89
CA VAL A 50 -8.15 16.94 -8.81
C VAL A 50 -9.19 17.52 -9.77
N GLN A 51 -9.33 18.85 -9.81
CA GLN A 51 -10.25 19.51 -10.73
C GLN A 51 -9.85 19.30 -12.19
N GLN A 52 -8.55 19.34 -12.52
CA GLN A 52 -8.07 19.02 -13.87
C GLN A 52 -8.39 17.58 -14.28
N MET A 53 -8.27 16.61 -13.36
CA MET A 53 -8.67 15.23 -13.64
C MET A 53 -10.18 15.13 -13.93
N ILE A 54 -11.01 15.83 -13.15
CA ILE A 54 -12.45 15.90 -13.41
C ILE A 54 -12.74 16.56 -14.77
N ASP A 55 -12.04 17.64 -15.10
CA ASP A 55 -12.26 18.37 -16.35
C ASP A 55 -11.82 17.57 -17.57
N ASN A 56 -10.76 16.78 -17.45
CA ASN A 56 -10.21 15.91 -18.50
C ASN A 56 -10.78 14.49 -18.48
N ALA A 57 -11.76 14.20 -17.61
CA ALA A 57 -12.30 12.86 -17.46
C ALA A 57 -12.89 12.32 -18.79
N PRO A 58 -12.73 11.02 -19.06
CA PRO A 58 -13.17 10.40 -20.29
C PRO A 58 -14.70 10.47 -20.48
N VAL A 59 -15.13 10.47 -21.74
CA VAL A 59 -16.55 10.43 -22.10
C VAL A 59 -16.84 9.04 -22.64
N VAL A 60 -17.68 8.28 -21.94
CA VAL A 60 -18.13 6.94 -22.36
C VAL A 60 -19.64 7.01 -22.61
N ASP A 61 -20.07 6.52 -23.76
CA ASP A 61 -21.48 6.55 -24.21
C ASP A 61 -22.12 7.95 -24.14
N GLY A 62 -21.34 8.99 -24.46
CA GLY A 62 -21.80 10.38 -24.46
C GLY A 62 -21.97 11.01 -23.06
N LYS A 63 -21.55 10.32 -22.01
CA LYS A 63 -21.55 10.83 -20.64
C LYS A 63 -20.12 10.91 -20.09
N LYS A 64 -19.83 12.00 -19.41
CA LYS A 64 -18.56 12.19 -18.71
C LYS A 64 -18.53 11.24 -17.51
N VAL A 65 -17.47 10.45 -17.40
CA VAL A 65 -17.27 9.53 -16.28
C VAL A 65 -16.70 10.30 -15.10
N ASP A 66 -17.15 9.98 -13.88
CA ASP A 66 -16.50 10.52 -12.68
C ASP A 66 -15.19 9.76 -12.43
N PRO A 67 -14.01 10.44 -12.51
CA PRO A 67 -12.72 9.78 -12.33
C PRO A 67 -12.50 9.20 -10.94
N PHE A 68 -13.31 9.59 -9.97
CA PHE A 68 -13.19 9.16 -8.57
C PHE A 68 -14.39 8.33 -8.08
N ALA A 69 -15.20 7.80 -9.00
CA ALA A 69 -16.42 7.07 -8.64
C ALA A 69 -16.16 5.88 -7.71
N ALA A 70 -14.99 5.23 -7.81
CA ALA A 70 -14.64 4.06 -6.99
C ALA A 70 -14.40 4.39 -5.51
N PHE A 71 -13.84 5.57 -5.21
CA PHE A 71 -13.42 5.94 -3.85
C PHE A 71 -14.08 7.22 -3.34
N GLY A 72 -14.68 8.00 -4.24
CA GLY A 72 -15.22 9.33 -3.98
C GLY A 72 -14.19 10.44 -4.24
N THR A 73 -14.70 11.60 -4.68
CA THR A 73 -13.86 12.76 -5.02
C THR A 73 -13.02 13.18 -3.82
N PRO A 74 -11.69 13.20 -3.95
CA PRO A 74 -10.82 13.58 -2.85
C PRO A 74 -10.89 15.08 -2.57
N GLN A 75 -10.69 15.42 -1.30
CA GLN A 75 -10.70 16.79 -0.78
C GLN A 75 -9.36 17.10 -0.12
N LYS A 76 -9.18 18.35 0.35
CA LYS A 76 -8.00 18.70 1.16
C LYS A 76 -7.84 17.75 2.35
N GLY A 77 -6.66 17.22 2.51
CA GLY A 77 -6.30 16.21 3.51
C GLY A 77 -6.50 14.76 3.07
N ASP A 78 -7.12 14.49 1.93
CA ASP A 78 -7.27 13.14 1.39
C ASP A 78 -6.06 12.73 0.56
N LEU A 79 -5.94 11.43 0.31
CA LEU A 79 -4.95 10.85 -0.59
C LEU A 79 -5.37 11.04 -2.05
N LEU A 80 -4.43 11.42 -2.90
CA LEU A 80 -4.56 11.32 -4.35
C LEU A 80 -3.78 10.10 -4.81
N TYR A 81 -4.46 9.17 -5.48
CA TYR A 81 -3.83 7.98 -6.07
C TYR A 81 -3.38 8.27 -7.50
N LYS A 82 -2.39 7.50 -7.95
CA LYS A 82 -1.89 7.58 -9.32
C LYS A 82 -2.80 6.82 -10.28
N ASP A 83 -3.10 7.42 -11.40
CA ASP A 83 -3.62 6.78 -12.58
C ASP A 83 -2.45 6.07 -13.30
N ILE A 84 -2.34 4.76 -13.11
CA ILE A 84 -1.24 3.94 -13.62
C ILE A 84 -1.50 3.51 -15.06
N ASN A 85 -2.74 3.17 -15.39
CA ASN A 85 -3.13 2.73 -16.73
C ASN A 85 -3.40 3.90 -17.68
N GLN A 86 -3.47 5.14 -17.17
CA GLN A 86 -3.68 6.40 -17.90
C GLN A 86 -5.02 6.46 -18.64
N ASP A 87 -6.04 5.84 -18.07
CA ASP A 87 -7.40 5.91 -18.64
C ASP A 87 -8.21 7.11 -18.12
N GLY A 88 -7.67 7.86 -17.17
CA GLY A 88 -8.29 9.04 -16.57
C GLY A 88 -9.31 8.72 -15.48
N ILE A 89 -9.34 7.48 -14.98
CA ILE A 89 -10.22 7.00 -13.91
C ILE A 89 -9.34 6.41 -12.83
N ILE A 90 -9.59 6.73 -11.57
CA ILE A 90 -8.87 6.14 -10.44
C ILE A 90 -9.69 5.00 -9.85
N ASP A 91 -9.26 3.78 -10.12
CA ASP A 91 -9.94 2.59 -9.63
C ASP A 91 -8.98 1.42 -9.28
N MET A 92 -9.52 0.21 -9.14
CA MET A 92 -8.73 -0.95 -8.77
C MET A 92 -7.83 -1.47 -9.90
N ASP A 93 -7.98 -0.97 -11.13
CA ASP A 93 -7.13 -1.33 -12.25
C ASP A 93 -5.82 -0.53 -12.26
N ASP A 94 -5.74 0.55 -11.45
CA ASP A 94 -4.53 1.35 -11.20
C ASP A 94 -3.57 0.75 -10.18
N ARG A 95 -3.81 -0.47 -9.73
CA ARG A 95 -2.89 -1.13 -8.80
C ARG A 95 -1.60 -1.54 -9.50
N GLU A 96 -0.51 -1.45 -8.79
CA GLU A 96 0.79 -1.95 -9.22
C GLU A 96 1.46 -2.84 -8.16
N ILE A 97 2.46 -3.61 -8.59
CA ILE A 97 3.29 -4.38 -7.65
C ILE A 97 4.22 -3.42 -6.92
N VAL A 98 3.92 -3.14 -5.65
CA VAL A 98 4.71 -2.22 -4.81
C VAL A 98 5.83 -2.92 -4.07
N SER A 99 5.75 -4.25 -3.91
CA SER A 99 6.82 -5.04 -3.29
C SER A 99 6.71 -6.53 -3.62
N ASP A 100 7.84 -7.24 -3.45
CA ASP A 100 7.95 -8.68 -3.66
C ASP A 100 7.39 -9.51 -2.47
N GLY A 101 6.71 -8.86 -1.53
CA GLY A 101 6.01 -9.52 -0.43
C GLY A 101 6.88 -9.84 0.79
N PRO A 102 6.35 -10.69 1.69
CA PRO A 102 6.92 -10.93 3.01
C PRO A 102 8.12 -11.88 3.03
N ASN A 103 8.46 -12.49 1.91
CA ASN A 103 9.55 -13.45 1.85
C ASN A 103 10.90 -12.71 1.82
N PRO A 104 11.84 -13.01 2.73
CA PRO A 104 13.15 -12.41 2.72
C PRO A 104 13.93 -12.82 1.48
N LYS A 105 14.61 -11.85 0.85
CA LYS A 105 15.48 -12.12 -0.30
C LYS A 105 16.84 -12.68 0.11
N PHE A 106 17.27 -12.35 1.31
CA PHE A 106 18.56 -12.76 1.86
C PHE A 106 18.37 -13.32 3.26
N GLN A 107 19.02 -14.46 3.51
CA GLN A 107 19.17 -15.03 4.84
C GLN A 107 20.64 -15.31 5.06
N PHE A 108 21.15 -14.96 6.22
CA PHE A 108 22.55 -15.21 6.58
C PHE A 108 22.67 -15.72 8.00
N GLY A 109 23.71 -16.50 8.23
CA GLY A 109 24.08 -16.98 9.55
C GLY A 109 25.61 -17.02 9.69
N LEU A 110 26.09 -16.58 10.84
CA LEU A 110 27.49 -16.66 11.23
C LEU A 110 27.57 -17.40 12.57
N ASN A 111 28.25 -18.53 12.57
CA ASN A 111 28.47 -19.31 13.77
C ASN A 111 29.98 -19.23 14.14
N LEU A 112 30.27 -18.68 15.30
CA LEU A 112 31.62 -18.55 15.84
C LEU A 112 31.73 -19.41 17.09
N ASN A 113 32.70 -20.33 17.08
CA ASN A 113 33.03 -21.16 18.22
C ASN A 113 34.53 -21.02 18.52
N ALA A 114 34.86 -20.83 19.78
CA ALA A 114 36.24 -20.76 20.26
C ALA A 114 36.36 -21.45 21.60
N SER A 115 37.45 -22.17 21.79
CA SER A 115 37.78 -22.82 23.05
C SER A 115 39.22 -22.49 23.47
N TYR A 116 39.41 -22.02 24.69
CA TYR A 116 40.74 -21.69 25.21
C TYR A 116 40.84 -21.94 26.71
N LYS A 117 41.78 -22.75 27.10
CA LYS A 117 42.10 -23.06 28.53
C LYS A 117 40.88 -23.44 29.38
N GLY A 118 39.96 -24.23 28.83
CA GLY A 118 38.76 -24.70 29.54
C GLY A 118 37.59 -23.69 29.51
N ILE A 119 37.72 -22.58 28.78
CA ILE A 119 36.65 -21.64 28.51
C ILE A 119 36.17 -21.87 27.09
N ASP A 120 34.88 -22.14 26.90
CA ASP A 120 34.22 -22.30 25.60
C ASP A 120 33.36 -21.07 25.29
N PHE A 121 33.53 -20.54 24.11
CA PHE A 121 32.72 -19.44 23.57
C PHE A 121 31.96 -19.93 22.36
N ALA A 122 30.66 -19.71 22.33
CA ALA A 122 29.82 -19.98 21.17
C ALA A 122 28.92 -18.76 20.88
N MET A 123 28.90 -18.30 19.64
CA MET A 123 28.06 -17.20 19.20
C MET A 123 27.43 -17.55 17.85
N LEU A 124 26.09 -17.42 17.78
CA LEU A 124 25.35 -17.53 16.55
C LEU A 124 24.74 -16.16 16.24
N LEU A 125 25.10 -15.60 15.09
CA LEU A 125 24.46 -14.44 14.50
C LEU A 125 23.66 -14.90 13.29
N GLN A 126 22.39 -14.54 13.25
CA GLN A 126 21.55 -14.80 12.08
C GLN A 126 20.68 -13.60 11.77
N GLY A 127 20.38 -13.44 10.50
CA GLY A 127 19.55 -12.34 10.06
C GLY A 127 18.89 -12.61 8.71
N GLN A 128 17.93 -11.78 8.39
CA GLN A 128 17.24 -11.80 7.11
C GLN A 128 16.99 -10.38 6.64
N ALA A 129 16.97 -10.18 5.32
CA ALA A 129 16.76 -8.88 4.71
C ALA A 129 15.92 -8.99 3.43
N GLY A 130 15.30 -7.87 3.03
CA GLY A 130 14.53 -7.75 1.79
C GLY A 130 13.07 -8.17 1.89
N ALA A 131 12.60 -8.62 3.06
CA ALA A 131 11.17 -8.81 3.30
C ALA A 131 10.48 -7.46 3.47
N LYS A 132 9.27 -7.34 2.89
CA LYS A 132 8.38 -6.19 3.13
C LYS A 132 7.05 -6.70 3.63
N ILE A 133 6.63 -6.19 4.77
CA ILE A 133 5.36 -6.55 5.38
C ILE A 133 4.35 -5.45 5.08
N TYR A 134 3.19 -5.83 4.56
CA TYR A 134 2.04 -4.94 4.49
C TYR A 134 1.48 -4.77 5.90
N TRP A 135 1.56 -3.55 6.41
CA TRP A 135 1.06 -3.24 7.74
C TRP A 135 -0.45 -2.97 7.67
N GLN A 136 -1.20 -4.03 7.71
CA GLN A 136 -2.67 -3.96 7.76
C GLN A 136 -3.13 -3.99 9.22
N ASN A 137 -3.02 -2.87 9.89
CA ASN A 137 -3.60 -2.72 11.22
C ASN A 137 -4.67 -1.62 11.18
N ASP A 138 -5.87 -1.99 10.79
CA ASP A 138 -7.04 -1.12 10.64
C ASP A 138 -7.40 -0.33 11.90
N LEU A 139 -6.88 -0.74 13.06
CA LEU A 139 -7.27 -0.18 14.35
C LEU A 139 -6.33 0.91 14.87
N ALA A 140 -5.06 0.87 14.47
CA ALA A 140 -4.06 1.76 15.05
C ALA A 140 -3.35 2.67 14.04
N ASN A 141 -3.24 2.25 12.79
CA ASN A 141 -2.42 2.93 11.78
C ASN A 141 -3.23 3.51 10.61
N THR A 142 -4.49 3.15 10.48
CA THR A 142 -5.35 3.75 9.46
C THR A 142 -5.85 5.10 9.97
N PRO A 143 -5.79 6.17 9.17
CA PRO A 143 -6.31 7.49 9.55
C PRO A 143 -7.85 7.50 9.50
N SER A 144 -8.46 6.58 10.23
CA SER A 144 -9.91 6.45 10.35
C SER A 144 -10.33 6.40 11.80
N VAL A 145 -11.47 7.00 12.10
CA VAL A 145 -12.07 7.02 13.44
C VAL A 145 -13.09 5.90 13.54
N ARG A 146 -12.88 5.00 14.50
CA ARG A 146 -13.82 3.94 14.84
C ARG A 146 -14.08 3.97 16.34
N HIS A 147 -15.34 3.82 16.74
CA HIS A 147 -15.74 3.82 18.14
C HIS A 147 -14.96 2.79 18.97
N GLY A 148 -14.40 3.25 20.10
CA GLY A 148 -13.70 2.40 21.06
C GLY A 148 -12.24 2.06 20.72
N TYR A 149 -11.69 2.56 19.61
CA TYR A 149 -10.31 2.32 19.21
C TYR A 149 -9.44 3.58 19.34
N GLN A 150 -8.21 3.39 19.78
CA GLN A 150 -7.23 4.45 19.89
C GLN A 150 -6.41 4.52 18.59
N LEU A 151 -6.12 5.73 18.16
CA LEU A 151 -5.22 6.00 17.05
C LEU A 151 -3.76 5.95 17.54
N ASN A 152 -2.86 5.44 16.70
CA ASN A 152 -1.43 5.53 16.98
C ASN A 152 -1.02 7.01 17.09
N LYS A 153 -0.18 7.33 18.08
CA LYS A 153 0.32 8.69 18.33
C LYS A 153 0.98 9.28 17.08
N GLU A 154 1.79 8.51 16.37
CA GLU A 154 2.46 8.96 15.16
C GLU A 154 1.47 9.41 14.07
N VAL A 155 0.40 8.62 13.85
CA VAL A 155 -0.67 8.99 12.90
C VAL A 155 -1.44 10.20 13.42
N ALA A 156 -1.73 10.28 14.71
CA ALA A 156 -2.43 11.41 15.32
C ALA A 156 -1.64 12.71 15.19
N ASP A 157 -0.33 12.67 15.42
CA ASP A 157 0.56 13.83 15.35
C ASP A 157 0.86 14.22 13.89
N GLY A 158 0.98 13.25 13.00
CA GLY A 158 1.31 13.46 11.58
C GLY A 158 0.12 13.76 10.67
N ARG A 159 -1.13 13.63 11.17
CA ARG A 159 -2.32 13.79 10.35
C ARG A 159 -2.48 15.19 9.78
N TRP A 160 -3.16 15.28 8.66
CA TRP A 160 -3.58 16.57 8.11
C TRP A 160 -4.76 17.16 8.90
N TYR A 161 -4.74 18.47 9.06
CA TYR A 161 -5.84 19.31 9.53
C TYR A 161 -5.77 20.66 8.80
N GLU A 162 -6.83 21.42 8.82
CA GLU A 162 -6.92 22.70 8.12
C GLU A 162 -5.78 23.66 8.50
N GLY A 163 -5.09 24.20 7.50
CA GLY A 163 -3.94 25.08 7.66
C GLY A 163 -2.59 24.36 7.74
N ARG A 164 -2.56 23.03 7.76
CA ARG A 164 -1.32 22.24 7.74
C ARG A 164 -0.92 21.87 6.33
N THR A 165 0.35 22.11 5.96
CA THR A 165 0.91 21.83 4.61
C THR A 165 2.08 20.85 4.63
N ASP A 166 2.43 20.31 5.80
CA ASP A 166 3.54 19.37 6.03
C ASP A 166 3.07 18.03 6.61
N ALA A 167 1.80 17.71 6.43
CA ALA A 167 1.24 16.47 6.95
C ALA A 167 1.85 15.24 6.27
N THR A 168 2.16 14.23 7.08
CA THR A 168 2.68 12.93 6.64
C THR A 168 1.60 11.86 6.56
N TYR A 169 0.45 12.11 7.18
CA TYR A 169 -0.74 11.26 7.15
C TYR A 169 -1.96 12.07 6.69
N PRO A 170 -2.91 11.44 5.99
CA PRO A 170 -4.13 12.12 5.56
C PRO A 170 -4.99 12.55 6.75
N ARG A 171 -6.06 13.27 6.45
CA ARG A 171 -7.05 13.63 7.47
C ARG A 171 -7.76 12.39 8.00
N LEU A 172 -8.26 12.48 9.22
CA LEU A 172 -9.08 11.42 9.81
C LEU A 172 -10.45 11.39 9.13
N LEU A 173 -10.84 10.20 8.71
CA LEU A 173 -12.16 9.92 8.14
C LEU A 173 -12.93 8.94 9.04
N GLU A 174 -14.23 8.86 8.87
CA GLU A 174 -15.00 7.79 9.45
C GLU A 174 -14.55 6.43 8.87
N TYR A 175 -14.64 5.38 9.67
CA TYR A 175 -14.16 4.04 9.29
C TYR A 175 -14.72 3.52 7.96
N GLN A 176 -15.94 3.92 7.61
CA GLN A 176 -16.61 3.48 6.39
C GLN A 176 -16.17 4.22 5.13
N ASP A 177 -15.51 5.34 5.28
CA ASP A 177 -15.00 6.12 4.15
C ASP A 177 -13.81 5.41 3.49
N GLN A 178 -13.82 5.32 2.17
CA GLN A 178 -12.80 4.59 1.40
C GLN A 178 -11.67 5.48 0.85
N ARG A 179 -11.80 6.81 0.96
CA ARG A 179 -10.87 7.77 0.31
C ARG A 179 -9.43 7.68 0.79
N ASN A 180 -9.20 7.24 2.02
CA ASN A 180 -7.87 7.21 2.65
C ASN A 180 -7.46 5.80 3.15
N LYS A 181 -7.93 4.75 2.48
CA LYS A 181 -7.66 3.35 2.85
C LYS A 181 -6.60 2.69 2.02
#